data_a3ab3b266d4a8ec9ec365f0ec821772b
#
_entry.id   a3ab3b266d4a8ec9ec365f0ec821772b
#
_cell.length_a   1.000
_cell.length_b   1.000
_cell.length_c   1.000
_cell.angle_alpha   90.00
_cell.angle_beta   90.00
_cell.angle_gamma   90.00
#
_symmetry.space_group_name_H-M   'P 1'
#
loop_
_entity.id
_entity.type
_entity.pdbx_description
1 polymer ?
#
loop_
_entity_poly.entity_id
_entity_poly.type
_entity_poly.pdbx_seq_one_letter_code
_entity_poly.pdbx_strand_id
1 'polypeptide(L)'
;MLCYLRKSLSASTVLAAATIVTIGLAGPNSILAQDSTSQATKEQPPTQDEFPGSEDFEKASKIRVTSDSRDAYEEVIELCQSALKKGLDEIDTLEAKRMLATTALQRAQLTIEEASGRQIPGNRMAKITNEALKDLEIAIEADPKLFDALILKGRLHVLRTELKKGLETLEQAQVALEETVQASKDNAEVKNKLSEVLVMKSVLRQDADERLKDLLKAIDANPENERAVQQTVETLINLGRFEDAEETIRKFLEVVPENEYAIRRMVMLQLQEEKLEQAVEFLNQKIEATPNNSMLRGLRGNVLFAQHVGVNNKEGLQAGLTDCDKALELDSNNLEAILTRAKIHLALKDLEKATKDIDTLEAKRPDLPDLALLRMDIAVQEKRYADAIVDMERLVQANPENRMLLLQLGSFYQMDNRPKKALRIADRMVKADPSDWQALRLRGDIQLALGSHAQAIEDYNAAIENISKDEDDYSGVLNNLSWVLSTSPDDSVRNGTRALELALKACELTKYSEPHILSTLAAAYAEAQQFDKAKEWATKAVELGRQESHGQIEQLEQELKSYEEGKPWREKQDVKENPNKKGAGDSGIDT
;
A
#
# COMPACT_ATOMS: atom_id res chain seq x y z
N MET A 1 12.27 7.95 0.55
CA MET A 1 13.21 6.92 1.00
C MET A 1 13.99 7.32 2.26
N LEU A 2 14.74 8.42 2.28
CA LEU A 2 15.45 8.93 3.48
C LEU A 2 14.53 9.24 4.67
N CYS A 3 13.29 9.71 4.42
CA CYS A 3 12.32 10.00 5.47
C CYS A 3 11.71 8.72 6.09
N TYR A 4 11.64 7.63 5.29
CA TYR A 4 11.17 6.32 5.74
C TYR A 4 12.24 5.60 6.57
N LEU A 5 13.50 5.68 6.17
CA LEU A 5 14.64 5.19 6.94
C LEU A 5 14.80 5.90 8.29
N ARG A 6 14.55 7.22 8.34
CA ARG A 6 14.57 7.98 9.59
C ARG A 6 13.45 7.57 10.55
N LYS A 7 12.24 7.29 10.06
CA LYS A 7 11.10 6.86 10.90
C LYS A 7 11.23 5.41 11.37
N SER A 8 11.70 4.50 10.50
CA SER A 8 11.87 3.08 10.88
C SER A 8 13.07 2.86 11.81
N LEU A 9 14.14 3.64 11.64
CA LEU A 9 15.32 3.59 12.51
C LEU A 9 15.08 4.24 13.88
N SER A 10 14.23 5.28 13.98
CA SER A 10 13.95 5.94 15.26
C SER A 10 12.99 5.15 16.17
N ALA A 11 12.07 4.37 15.62
CA ALA A 11 11.11 3.60 16.41
C ALA A 11 11.62 2.20 16.81
N SER A 12 12.38 1.53 15.94
CA SER A 12 12.86 0.16 16.20
C SER A 12 14.22 0.12 16.93
N THR A 13 15.07 1.13 16.74
CA THR A 13 16.40 1.16 17.38
C THR A 13 16.33 1.52 18.86
N VAL A 14 15.34 2.31 19.27
CA VAL A 14 15.14 2.66 20.69
C VAL A 14 14.54 1.47 21.47
N LEU A 15 13.71 0.62 20.83
CA LEU A 15 13.16 -0.57 21.49
C LEU A 15 14.17 -1.73 21.55
N ALA A 16 15.08 -1.86 20.56
CA ALA A 16 16.09 -2.93 20.57
C ALA A 16 17.22 -2.69 21.59
N ALA A 17 17.49 -1.43 21.96
CA ALA A 17 18.46 -1.13 23.03
C ALA A 17 17.91 -1.43 24.44
N ALA A 18 16.58 -1.44 24.63
CA ALA A 18 15.95 -1.68 25.92
C ALA A 18 15.73 -3.17 26.26
N THR A 19 15.88 -4.09 25.30
CA THR A 19 15.55 -5.52 25.49
C THR A 19 16.78 -6.42 25.71
N ILE A 20 18.01 -5.88 25.78
CA ILE A 20 19.26 -6.67 25.93
C ILE A 20 19.78 -6.72 27.38
N VAL A 21 19.03 -6.28 28.39
CA VAL A 21 19.54 -6.18 29.77
C VAL A 21 19.11 -7.32 30.68
N THR A 22 18.45 -8.36 30.25
CA THR A 22 18.13 -9.49 31.14
C THR A 22 18.38 -10.86 30.52
N ILE A 23 19.65 -11.26 30.36
CA ILE A 23 19.98 -12.68 30.33
C ILE A 23 21.10 -12.91 31.33
N GLY A 24 20.75 -13.65 32.41
CA GLY A 24 21.59 -13.97 33.51
C GLY A 24 22.78 -14.84 33.14
N LEU A 25 23.84 -14.59 33.86
CA LEU A 25 25.05 -15.40 33.94
C LEU A 25 24.72 -16.80 34.48
N ALA A 26 24.75 -17.81 33.62
CA ALA A 26 24.90 -19.20 34.05
C ALA A 26 26.39 -19.52 34.05
N GLY A 27 26.94 -19.77 35.21
CA GLY A 27 28.32 -20.13 35.40
C GLY A 27 28.70 -21.51 34.85
N PRO A 28 29.98 -21.76 34.58
CA PRO A 28 30.42 -23.00 33.95
C PRO A 28 30.41 -24.15 34.96
N ASN A 29 29.80 -25.27 34.56
CA ASN A 29 29.89 -26.54 35.27
C ASN A 29 31.31 -27.08 35.21
N SER A 30 31.87 -27.37 36.40
CA SER A 30 33.11 -28.07 36.63
C SER A 30 33.06 -29.51 36.07
N ILE A 31 33.95 -29.84 35.16
CA ILE A 31 34.26 -31.21 34.78
C ILE A 31 35.46 -31.66 35.59
N LEU A 32 35.27 -32.71 36.40
CA LEU A 32 36.27 -33.40 37.19
C LEU A 32 37.35 -34.01 36.29
N ALA A 33 38.61 -33.68 36.59
CA ALA A 33 39.78 -34.30 36.00
C ALA A 33 40.05 -35.65 36.64
N GLN A 34 40.26 -36.66 35.82
CA GLN A 34 40.88 -37.94 36.25
C GLN A 34 42.39 -37.84 36.15
N ASP A 35 43.03 -38.29 37.22
CA ASP A 35 44.47 -38.44 37.40
C ASP A 35 45.12 -39.27 36.28
N SER A 36 46.19 -38.72 35.72
CA SER A 36 47.28 -39.50 35.14
C SER A 36 48.60 -38.87 35.54
N THR A 37 49.26 -39.53 36.49
CA THR A 37 50.62 -39.26 36.94
C THR A 37 51.63 -39.44 35.82
N SER A 38 52.25 -38.34 35.38
CA SER A 38 53.55 -38.37 34.71
C SER A 38 54.44 -37.29 35.35
N GLN A 39 55.61 -37.68 35.75
CA GLN A 39 56.67 -36.88 36.39
C GLN A 39 56.98 -35.68 35.47
N ALA A 40 56.58 -34.47 35.89
CA ALA A 40 57.05 -33.23 35.34
C ALA A 40 58.18 -32.66 36.17
N THR A 41 59.31 -32.40 35.55
CA THR A 41 60.39 -31.55 36.03
C THR A 41 59.85 -30.26 36.62
N LYS A 42 60.26 -29.91 37.85
CA LYS A 42 59.95 -28.62 38.46
C LYS A 42 60.59 -27.49 37.65
N GLU A 43 59.87 -26.88 36.73
CA GLU A 43 60.14 -25.52 36.32
C GLU A 43 59.64 -24.58 37.45
N GLN A 44 60.48 -23.71 37.93
CA GLN A 44 60.07 -22.63 38.82
C GLN A 44 59.03 -21.75 38.13
N PRO A 45 57.98 -21.31 38.87
CA PRO A 45 57.05 -20.32 38.26
C PRO A 45 57.86 -19.07 37.86
N PRO A 46 57.55 -18.49 36.67
CA PRO A 46 58.21 -17.27 36.23
C PRO A 46 58.06 -16.18 37.29
N THR A 47 59.15 -15.47 37.55
CA THR A 47 59.16 -14.37 38.52
C THR A 47 58.41 -13.16 37.92
N GLN A 48 57.75 -12.33 38.76
CA GLN A 48 56.98 -11.14 38.37
C GLN A 48 57.75 -10.15 37.45
N ASP A 49 59.04 -10.26 37.35
CA ASP A 49 59.92 -9.42 36.49
C ASP A 49 59.89 -9.84 35.00
N GLU A 50 59.33 -11.01 34.67
CA GLU A 50 59.28 -11.54 33.31
C GLU A 50 58.14 -10.95 32.47
N PHE A 51 57.03 -10.53 33.12
CA PHE A 51 55.86 -9.96 32.50
C PHE A 51 55.42 -8.66 33.18
N PRO A 52 56.03 -7.52 32.86
CA PRO A 52 55.79 -6.25 33.57
C PRO A 52 54.37 -5.69 33.41
N GLY A 53 53.54 -6.27 32.53
CA GLY A 53 52.15 -5.92 32.38
C GLY A 53 51.18 -6.59 33.36
N SER A 54 51.63 -7.66 34.07
CA SER A 54 50.73 -8.48 34.91
C SER A 54 50.08 -7.68 36.05
N GLU A 55 50.77 -6.73 36.66
CA GLU A 55 50.22 -5.87 37.73
C GLU A 55 49.05 -5.00 37.22
N ASP A 56 49.16 -4.40 36.03
CA ASP A 56 48.10 -3.60 35.44
C ASP A 56 46.89 -4.46 35.06
N PHE A 57 47.14 -5.68 34.54
CA PHE A 57 46.05 -6.60 34.19
C PHE A 57 45.32 -7.12 35.44
N GLU A 58 46.01 -7.41 36.52
CA GLU A 58 45.40 -7.80 37.82
C GLU A 58 44.51 -6.67 38.37
N LYS A 59 44.97 -5.41 38.30
CA LYS A 59 44.20 -4.24 38.70
C LYS A 59 42.93 -4.09 37.81
N ALA A 60 43.08 -4.22 36.51
CA ALA A 60 41.96 -4.18 35.57
C ALA A 60 40.89 -5.24 35.90
N SER A 61 41.34 -6.48 36.16
CA SER A 61 40.47 -7.59 36.52
C SER A 61 39.68 -7.35 37.80
N LYS A 62 40.33 -6.78 38.84
CA LYS A 62 39.68 -6.42 40.11
C LYS A 62 38.60 -5.35 39.92
N ILE A 63 38.90 -4.29 39.16
CA ILE A 63 37.94 -3.20 38.89
C ILE A 63 36.75 -3.74 38.09
N ARG A 64 37.01 -4.57 37.08
CA ARG A 64 35.99 -5.14 36.24
C ARG A 64 34.94 -5.97 36.97
N VAL A 65 35.36 -6.68 38.03
CA VAL A 65 34.47 -7.49 38.90
C VAL A 65 33.67 -6.64 39.88
N THR A 66 34.17 -5.46 40.24
CA THR A 66 33.61 -4.64 41.34
C THR A 66 32.72 -3.50 40.89
N SER A 67 32.81 -3.07 39.64
CA SER A 67 32.07 -1.91 39.15
C SER A 67 31.73 -1.99 37.64
N ASP A 68 30.50 -1.57 37.31
CA ASP A 68 29.98 -1.44 35.96
C ASP A 68 29.72 0.04 35.57
N SER A 69 30.46 0.97 36.21
CA SER A 69 30.34 2.40 35.88
C SER A 69 31.19 2.79 34.68
N ARG A 70 30.82 3.91 34.01
CA ARG A 70 31.56 4.46 32.87
C ARG A 70 33.04 4.75 33.23
N ASP A 71 33.26 5.32 34.40
CA ASP A 71 34.62 5.66 34.87
C ASP A 71 35.45 4.38 35.15
N ALA A 72 34.82 3.33 35.72
CA ALA A 72 35.46 2.04 35.91
C ALA A 72 35.82 1.39 34.55
N TYR A 73 34.96 1.49 33.55
CA TYR A 73 35.28 0.99 32.23
C TYR A 73 36.42 1.75 31.57
N GLU A 74 36.51 3.08 31.75
CA GLU A 74 37.63 3.88 31.26
C GLU A 74 38.96 3.41 31.89
N GLU A 75 38.99 3.23 33.21
CA GLU A 75 40.18 2.75 33.94
C GLU A 75 40.59 1.32 33.51
N VAL A 76 39.62 0.41 33.34
CA VAL A 76 39.89 -0.97 32.85
C VAL A 76 40.47 -0.94 31.42
N ILE A 77 39.96 -0.12 30.54
CA ILE A 77 40.46 0.03 29.15
C ILE A 77 41.91 0.53 29.18
N GLU A 78 42.22 1.57 29.97
CA GLU A 78 43.58 2.13 30.10
C GLU A 78 44.56 1.10 30.67
N LEU A 79 44.16 0.39 31.74
CA LEU A 79 44.98 -0.64 32.36
C LEU A 79 45.23 -1.84 31.42
N CYS A 80 44.24 -2.33 30.72
CA CYS A 80 44.41 -3.39 29.73
C CYS A 80 45.33 -2.97 28.57
N GLN A 81 45.20 -1.75 28.06
CA GLN A 81 46.11 -1.22 27.04
C GLN A 81 47.54 -1.07 27.57
N SER A 82 47.70 -0.62 28.81
CA SER A 82 49.02 -0.52 29.47
C SER A 82 49.65 -1.90 29.65
N ALA A 83 48.87 -2.88 30.13
CA ALA A 83 49.30 -4.26 30.34
C ALA A 83 49.80 -4.92 29.06
N LEU A 84 49.01 -4.81 27.98
CA LEU A 84 49.37 -5.33 26.67
C LEU A 84 50.61 -4.66 26.07
N LYS A 85 50.81 -3.38 26.34
CA LYS A 85 51.99 -2.63 25.88
C LYS A 85 53.24 -3.00 26.67
N LYS A 86 53.14 -3.25 27.97
CA LYS A 86 54.25 -3.65 28.84
C LYS A 86 54.67 -5.10 28.61
N GLY A 87 53.79 -5.95 28.12
CA GLY A 87 54.00 -7.37 27.88
C GLY A 87 53.37 -8.26 28.94
N LEU A 88 52.64 -9.27 28.49
CA LEU A 88 51.97 -10.31 29.26
C LEU A 88 52.38 -11.67 28.70
N ASP A 89 52.17 -12.74 29.44
CA ASP A 89 52.26 -14.07 28.86
C ASP A 89 51.18 -14.34 27.83
N GLU A 90 51.21 -15.47 27.19
CA GLU A 90 50.29 -15.78 26.06
C GLU A 90 48.83 -15.88 26.53
N ILE A 91 48.59 -16.44 27.72
CA ILE A 91 47.25 -16.62 28.29
C ILE A 91 46.68 -15.29 28.73
N ASP A 92 47.45 -14.54 29.53
CA ASP A 92 47.05 -13.21 30.01
C ASP A 92 46.91 -12.22 28.87
N THR A 93 47.71 -12.33 27.80
CA THR A 93 47.55 -11.52 26.59
C THR A 93 46.19 -11.76 25.92
N LEU A 94 45.74 -13.01 25.80
CA LEU A 94 44.45 -13.35 25.23
C LEU A 94 43.29 -12.86 26.10
N GLU A 95 43.39 -13.05 27.42
CA GLU A 95 42.38 -12.62 28.38
C GLU A 95 42.30 -11.09 28.48
N ALA A 96 43.45 -10.38 28.47
CA ALA A 96 43.50 -8.92 28.45
C ALA A 96 42.87 -8.33 27.19
N LYS A 97 43.12 -8.93 26.00
CA LYS A 97 42.47 -8.53 24.75
C LYS A 97 40.95 -8.76 24.82
N ARG A 98 40.50 -9.90 25.34
CA ARG A 98 39.08 -10.19 25.50
C ARG A 98 38.42 -9.22 26.48
N MET A 99 39.03 -8.93 27.61
CA MET A 99 38.55 -7.96 28.60
C MET A 99 38.48 -6.56 27.99
N LEU A 100 39.53 -6.12 27.27
CA LEU A 100 39.60 -4.85 26.59
C LEU A 100 38.44 -4.72 25.58
N ALA A 101 38.25 -5.72 24.71
CA ALA A 101 37.22 -5.73 23.68
C ALA A 101 35.81 -5.63 24.27
N THR A 102 35.50 -6.47 25.27
CA THR A 102 34.18 -6.51 25.90
C THR A 102 33.88 -5.25 26.70
N THR A 103 34.88 -4.71 27.45
CA THR A 103 34.69 -3.48 28.22
C THR A 103 34.52 -2.24 27.34
N ALA A 104 35.29 -2.14 26.26
CA ALA A 104 35.14 -1.05 25.29
C ALA A 104 33.75 -1.09 24.61
N LEU A 105 33.27 -2.28 24.24
CA LEU A 105 31.90 -2.44 23.71
C LEU A 105 30.85 -2.00 24.73
N GLN A 106 30.97 -2.40 25.99
CA GLN A 106 30.03 -2.02 27.04
C GLN A 106 30.04 -0.51 27.31
N ARG A 107 31.22 0.15 27.30
CA ARG A 107 31.31 1.61 27.44
C ARG A 107 30.63 2.32 26.26
N ALA A 108 30.82 1.82 25.04
CA ALA A 108 30.12 2.35 23.87
C ALA A 108 28.57 2.21 23.98
N GLN A 109 28.10 1.06 24.48
CA GLN A 109 26.66 0.83 24.69
C GLN A 109 26.09 1.80 25.73
N LEU A 110 26.73 1.94 26.90
CA LEU A 110 26.32 2.91 27.92
C LEU A 110 26.29 4.35 27.40
N THR A 111 27.30 4.74 26.61
CA THR A 111 27.38 6.08 26.01
C THR A 111 26.17 6.38 25.10
N ILE A 112 25.66 5.36 24.40
CA ILE A 112 24.49 5.46 23.53
C ILE A 112 23.19 5.44 24.35
N GLU A 113 23.11 4.58 25.39
CA GLU A 113 21.93 4.46 26.26
C GLU A 113 21.64 5.75 27.03
N GLU A 114 22.68 6.41 27.56
CA GLU A 114 22.56 7.70 28.24
C GLU A 114 21.98 8.80 27.32
N ALA A 115 22.15 8.65 26.02
CA ALA A 115 21.59 9.51 25.00
C ALA A 115 20.16 9.11 24.58
N SER A 116 19.75 7.89 24.85
CA SER A 116 18.44 7.38 24.46
C SER A 116 17.34 7.95 25.37
N GLY A 117 16.22 8.36 24.79
CA GLY A 117 15.07 8.89 25.55
C GLY A 117 15.09 10.40 25.82
N ARG A 118 16.09 11.14 25.35
CA ARG A 118 16.16 12.60 25.47
C ARG A 118 16.13 13.26 24.09
N GLN A 119 15.47 14.42 23.97
CA GLN A 119 15.64 15.27 22.79
C GLN A 119 17.03 15.92 22.86
N ILE A 120 17.99 15.33 22.14
CA ILE A 120 19.38 15.80 22.14
C ILE A 120 19.63 16.62 20.88
N PRO A 121 20.21 17.83 21.01
CA PRO A 121 20.64 18.62 19.84
C PRO A 121 21.62 17.84 18.96
N GLY A 122 21.54 18.02 17.64
CA GLY A 122 22.32 17.24 16.66
C GLY A 122 23.84 17.29 16.89
N ASN A 123 24.38 18.44 17.33
CA ASN A 123 25.82 18.58 17.64
C ASN A 123 26.25 17.72 18.84
N ARG A 124 25.38 17.57 19.85
CA ARG A 124 25.66 16.72 21.02
C ARG A 124 25.53 15.25 20.65
N MET A 125 24.55 14.88 19.82
CA MET A 125 24.42 13.53 19.29
C MET A 125 25.66 13.12 18.47
N ALA A 126 26.19 14.03 17.65
CA ALA A 126 27.42 13.78 16.90
C ALA A 126 28.63 13.54 17.83
N LYS A 127 28.73 14.24 18.96
CA LYS A 127 29.80 14.01 19.94
C LYS A 127 29.67 12.62 20.57
N ILE A 128 28.47 12.26 21.06
CA ILE A 128 28.19 10.97 21.67
C ILE A 128 28.50 9.81 20.71
N THR A 129 28.06 9.90 19.47
CA THR A 129 28.33 8.86 18.47
C THR A 129 29.81 8.78 18.11
N ASN A 130 30.57 9.89 18.14
CA ASN A 130 32.02 9.87 17.95
C ASN A 130 32.75 9.19 19.10
N GLU A 131 32.34 9.42 20.35
CA GLU A 131 32.90 8.75 21.53
C GLU A 131 32.65 7.24 21.47
N ALA A 132 31.42 6.84 21.20
CA ALA A 132 31.05 5.42 21.04
C ALA A 132 31.83 4.75 19.87
N LEU A 133 32.02 5.43 18.75
CA LEU A 133 32.80 4.90 17.61
C LEU A 133 34.27 4.64 17.98
N LYS A 134 34.90 5.52 18.79
CA LYS A 134 36.26 5.29 19.25
C LYS A 134 36.38 4.04 20.15
N ASP A 135 35.42 3.84 21.05
CA ASP A 135 35.37 2.67 21.89
C ASP A 135 35.18 1.38 21.08
N LEU A 136 34.31 1.44 20.04
CA LEU A 136 34.11 0.31 19.14
C LEU A 136 35.35 0.01 18.29
N GLU A 137 36.16 1.02 17.95
CA GLU A 137 37.45 0.82 17.27
C GLU A 137 38.42 0.07 18.18
N ILE A 138 38.54 0.47 19.47
CA ILE A 138 39.34 -0.25 20.47
C ILE A 138 38.86 -1.69 20.61
N ALA A 139 37.55 -1.91 20.69
CA ALA A 139 36.98 -3.24 20.84
C ALA A 139 37.32 -4.15 19.65
N ILE A 140 37.21 -3.63 18.41
CA ILE A 140 37.46 -4.37 17.17
C ILE A 140 38.96 -4.61 16.93
N GLU A 141 39.83 -3.68 17.36
CA GLU A 141 41.29 -3.89 17.32
C GLU A 141 41.71 -5.01 18.29
N ALA A 142 41.10 -5.08 19.47
CA ALA A 142 41.39 -6.12 20.45
C ALA A 142 40.82 -7.49 20.04
N ASP A 143 39.59 -7.51 19.47
CA ASP A 143 38.94 -8.71 18.93
C ASP A 143 38.25 -8.39 17.61
N PRO A 144 38.89 -8.65 16.48
CA PRO A 144 38.31 -8.41 15.14
C PRO A 144 37.06 -9.27 14.82
N LYS A 145 36.80 -10.31 15.59
CA LYS A 145 35.62 -11.18 15.42
C LYS A 145 34.48 -10.85 16.39
N LEU A 146 34.60 -9.78 17.15
CA LEU A 146 33.53 -9.32 18.04
C LEU A 146 32.40 -8.69 17.23
N PHE A 147 31.53 -9.57 16.69
CA PHE A 147 30.44 -9.16 15.77
C PHE A 147 29.47 -8.14 16.39
N ASP A 148 29.23 -8.18 17.72
CA ASP A 148 28.37 -7.20 18.38
C ASP A 148 28.95 -5.77 18.29
N ALA A 149 30.28 -5.62 18.37
CA ALA A 149 30.94 -4.32 18.17
C ALA A 149 30.85 -3.88 16.71
N LEU A 150 31.05 -4.78 15.76
CA LEU A 150 30.90 -4.51 14.33
C LEU A 150 29.46 -4.11 13.97
N ILE A 151 28.45 -4.82 14.48
CA ILE A 151 27.03 -4.50 14.27
C ILE A 151 26.72 -3.09 14.80
N LEU A 152 27.14 -2.79 16.02
CA LEU A 152 26.88 -1.49 16.63
C LEU A 152 27.59 -0.36 15.87
N LYS A 153 28.86 -0.56 15.46
CA LYS A 153 29.61 0.38 14.62
C LYS A 153 28.92 0.62 13.27
N GLY A 154 28.45 -0.45 12.61
CA GLY A 154 27.70 -0.35 11.37
C GLY A 154 26.41 0.46 11.53
N ARG A 155 25.62 0.20 12.58
CA ARG A 155 24.42 0.98 12.92
C ARG A 155 24.72 2.46 13.15
N LEU A 156 25.81 2.80 13.87
CA LEU A 156 26.19 4.18 14.12
C LEU A 156 26.60 4.92 12.84
N HIS A 157 27.31 4.26 11.91
CA HIS A 157 27.63 4.84 10.60
C HIS A 157 26.36 5.11 9.79
N VAL A 158 25.37 4.21 9.83
CA VAL A 158 24.06 4.41 9.16
C VAL A 158 23.31 5.60 9.77
N LEU A 159 23.26 5.72 11.10
CA LEU A 159 22.64 6.85 11.78
C LEU A 159 23.28 8.19 11.42
N ARG A 160 24.57 8.20 11.13
CA ARG A 160 25.33 9.38 10.68
C ARG A 160 25.23 9.64 9.18
N THR A 161 24.45 8.86 8.45
CA THR A 161 24.36 8.91 6.98
C THR A 161 25.66 8.55 6.25
N GLU A 162 26.61 7.91 6.92
CA GLU A 162 27.84 7.38 6.35
C GLU A 162 27.60 5.97 5.76
N LEU A 163 26.66 5.88 4.80
CA LEU A 163 26.07 4.60 4.34
C LEU A 163 27.12 3.61 3.82
N LYS A 164 28.16 4.10 3.12
CA LYS A 164 29.24 3.26 2.60
C LYS A 164 30.04 2.60 3.74
N LYS A 165 30.45 3.37 4.74
CA LYS A 165 31.15 2.84 5.91
C LYS A 165 30.26 1.87 6.70
N GLY A 166 28.97 2.20 6.82
CA GLY A 166 27.99 1.32 7.45
C GLY A 166 27.91 -0.04 6.75
N LEU A 167 27.83 -0.04 5.42
CA LEU A 167 27.79 -1.25 4.62
C LEU A 167 29.07 -2.08 4.78
N GLU A 168 30.25 -1.47 4.61
CA GLU A 168 31.56 -2.11 4.78
C GLU A 168 31.72 -2.75 6.16
N THR A 169 31.28 -2.06 7.22
CA THR A 169 31.34 -2.59 8.60
C THR A 169 30.37 -3.76 8.81
N LEU A 170 29.16 -3.69 8.25
CA LEU A 170 28.18 -4.80 8.33
C LEU A 170 28.63 -6.01 7.49
N GLU A 171 29.38 -5.81 6.43
CA GLU A 171 30.01 -6.91 5.68
C GLU A 171 31.07 -7.63 6.52
N GLN A 172 31.86 -6.90 7.29
CA GLN A 172 32.81 -7.50 8.26
C GLN A 172 32.05 -8.28 9.36
N ALA A 173 30.97 -7.72 9.89
CA ALA A 173 30.11 -8.40 10.86
C ALA A 173 29.51 -9.69 10.29
N GLN A 174 29.05 -9.68 9.04
CA GLN A 174 28.56 -10.88 8.37
C GLN A 174 29.62 -11.97 8.29
N VAL A 175 30.83 -11.63 7.85
CA VAL A 175 31.92 -12.62 7.75
C VAL A 175 32.23 -13.24 9.12
N ALA A 176 32.35 -12.45 10.19
CA ALA A 176 32.59 -12.94 11.53
C ALA A 176 31.46 -13.86 12.05
N LEU A 177 30.21 -13.52 11.72
CA LEU A 177 29.04 -14.33 12.09
C LEU A 177 28.99 -15.64 11.27
N GLU A 178 29.25 -15.60 9.97
CA GLU A 178 29.28 -16.79 9.10
C GLU A 178 30.37 -17.79 9.55
N GLU A 179 31.57 -17.31 9.91
CA GLU A 179 32.63 -18.15 10.51
C GLU A 179 32.17 -18.78 11.81
N THR A 180 31.49 -18.03 12.69
CA THR A 180 30.97 -18.51 13.96
C THR A 180 29.86 -19.55 13.76
N VAL A 181 28.95 -19.35 12.78
CA VAL A 181 27.91 -20.32 12.41
C VAL A 181 28.54 -21.62 11.88
N GLN A 182 29.62 -21.53 11.09
CA GLN A 182 30.34 -22.72 10.60
C GLN A 182 31.00 -23.52 11.73
N ALA A 183 31.55 -22.82 12.73
CA ALA A 183 32.17 -23.45 13.89
C ALA A 183 31.15 -24.07 14.87
N SER A 184 29.94 -23.49 14.94
CA SER A 184 28.86 -23.91 15.85
C SER A 184 27.52 -23.91 15.15
N LYS A 185 27.24 -24.96 14.37
CA LYS A 185 26.08 -25.06 13.45
C LYS A 185 24.71 -24.91 14.11
N ASP A 186 24.59 -25.23 15.39
CA ASP A 186 23.31 -25.23 16.11
C ASP A 186 23.07 -23.99 16.97
N ASN A 187 23.94 -22.97 16.87
CA ASN A 187 23.76 -21.73 17.63
C ASN A 187 22.70 -20.82 16.99
N ALA A 188 21.45 -20.97 17.47
CA ALA A 188 20.30 -20.18 16.99
C ALA A 188 20.50 -18.67 17.21
N GLU A 189 21.13 -18.25 18.30
CA GLU A 189 21.39 -16.83 18.60
C GLU A 189 22.28 -16.19 17.53
N VAL A 190 23.37 -16.87 17.15
CA VAL A 190 24.28 -16.36 16.11
C VAL A 190 23.60 -16.32 14.75
N LYS A 191 22.78 -17.35 14.41
CA LYS A 191 21.98 -17.35 13.18
C LYS A 191 20.97 -16.18 13.15
N ASN A 192 20.32 -15.89 14.28
CA ASN A 192 19.42 -14.74 14.39
C ASN A 192 20.16 -13.42 14.14
N LYS A 193 21.33 -13.23 14.77
CA LYS A 193 22.16 -12.05 14.54
C LYS A 193 22.64 -11.94 13.10
N LEU A 194 23.00 -13.04 12.46
CA LEU A 194 23.35 -13.08 11.05
C LEU A 194 22.18 -12.62 10.17
N SER A 195 20.98 -13.13 10.42
CA SER A 195 19.77 -12.73 9.72
C SER A 195 19.50 -11.23 9.88
N GLU A 196 19.61 -10.67 11.09
CA GLU A 196 19.44 -9.23 11.33
C GLU A 196 20.47 -8.38 10.59
N VAL A 197 21.76 -8.79 10.57
CA VAL A 197 22.82 -8.08 9.85
C VAL A 197 22.54 -8.06 8.35
N LEU A 198 22.10 -9.18 7.79
CA LEU A 198 21.75 -9.29 6.37
C LEU A 198 20.56 -8.41 6.00
N VAL A 199 19.54 -8.33 6.87
CA VAL A 199 18.42 -7.39 6.70
C VAL A 199 18.90 -5.93 6.76
N MET A 200 19.80 -5.58 7.69
CA MET A 200 20.34 -4.22 7.74
C MET A 200 21.15 -3.87 6.49
N LYS A 201 21.95 -4.81 6.00
CA LYS A 201 22.71 -4.64 4.75
C LYS A 201 21.81 -4.41 3.55
N SER A 202 20.74 -5.21 3.43
CA SER A 202 19.81 -5.14 2.30
C SER A 202 19.21 -3.74 2.14
N VAL A 203 18.92 -3.05 3.25
CA VAL A 203 18.39 -1.66 3.22
C VAL A 203 19.41 -0.67 2.66
N LEU A 204 20.71 -0.95 2.78
CA LEU A 204 21.79 -0.09 2.29
C LEU A 204 22.13 -0.36 0.82
N ARG A 205 21.70 -1.49 0.25
CA ARG A 205 21.91 -1.82 -1.15
C ARG A 205 21.02 -0.94 -2.05
N GLN A 206 21.65 -0.36 -3.07
CA GLN A 206 20.92 0.39 -4.11
C GLN A 206 20.35 -0.54 -5.18
N ASP A 207 21.12 -1.57 -5.52
CA ASP A 207 20.72 -2.60 -6.47
C ASP A 207 19.70 -3.57 -5.85
N ALA A 208 18.62 -3.85 -6.59
CA ALA A 208 17.52 -4.67 -6.09
C ALA A 208 17.89 -6.17 -6.03
N ASP A 209 18.71 -6.66 -6.93
CA ASP A 209 19.13 -8.06 -6.94
C ASP A 209 20.12 -8.35 -5.82
N GLU A 210 21.07 -7.43 -5.55
CA GLU A 210 21.96 -7.54 -4.40
C GLU A 210 21.17 -7.43 -3.07
N ARG A 211 20.14 -6.59 -3.02
CA ARG A 211 19.22 -6.51 -1.88
C ARG A 211 18.51 -7.84 -1.66
N LEU A 212 17.94 -8.40 -2.71
CA LEU A 212 17.22 -9.67 -2.65
C LEU A 212 18.13 -10.81 -2.21
N LYS A 213 19.38 -10.84 -2.70
CA LYS A 213 20.38 -11.83 -2.31
C LYS A 213 20.70 -11.81 -0.82
N ASP A 214 20.89 -10.61 -0.24
CA ASP A 214 21.12 -10.46 1.20
C ASP A 214 19.87 -10.89 2.00
N LEU A 215 18.66 -10.55 1.54
CA LEU A 215 17.40 -10.92 2.19
C LEU A 215 17.11 -12.44 2.15
N LEU A 216 17.35 -13.10 1.02
CA LEU A 216 17.19 -14.56 0.92
C LEU A 216 18.15 -15.27 1.88
N LYS A 217 19.42 -14.84 1.96
CA LYS A 217 20.35 -15.35 2.97
C LYS A 217 19.89 -15.09 4.40
N ALA A 218 19.20 -13.96 4.66
CA ALA A 218 18.64 -13.66 5.97
C ALA A 218 17.54 -14.65 6.35
N ILE A 219 16.68 -15.03 5.41
CA ILE A 219 15.63 -16.05 5.60
C ILE A 219 16.28 -17.43 5.80
N ASP A 220 17.32 -17.79 5.03
CA ASP A 220 18.04 -19.04 5.20
C ASP A 220 18.69 -19.14 6.59
N ALA A 221 19.23 -18.05 7.11
CA ALA A 221 19.82 -17.99 8.45
C ALA A 221 18.76 -18.11 9.56
N ASN A 222 17.64 -17.42 9.43
CA ASN A 222 16.50 -17.50 10.34
C ASN A 222 15.17 -17.45 9.57
N PRO A 223 14.53 -18.60 9.33
CA PRO A 223 13.23 -18.66 8.65
C PRO A 223 12.07 -17.98 9.38
N GLU A 224 12.20 -17.73 10.69
CA GLU A 224 11.19 -17.04 11.49
C GLU A 224 11.32 -15.51 11.46
N ASN A 225 12.37 -14.98 10.81
CA ASN A 225 12.58 -13.54 10.73
C ASN A 225 11.54 -12.85 9.84
N GLU A 226 10.42 -12.44 10.44
CA GLU A 226 9.32 -11.75 9.75
C GLU A 226 9.80 -10.54 8.96
N ARG A 227 10.74 -9.76 9.51
CA ARG A 227 11.26 -8.57 8.83
C ARG A 227 12.02 -8.91 7.55
N ALA A 228 12.79 -10.02 7.55
CA ALA A 228 13.47 -10.51 6.36
C ALA A 228 12.44 -10.91 5.28
N VAL A 229 11.40 -11.64 5.68
CA VAL A 229 10.31 -12.04 4.79
C VAL A 229 9.55 -10.82 4.24
N GLN A 230 9.18 -9.87 5.10
CA GLN A 230 8.49 -8.64 4.67
C GLN A 230 9.28 -7.89 3.60
N GLN A 231 10.57 -7.64 3.84
CA GLN A 231 11.40 -6.92 2.89
C GLN A 231 11.67 -7.72 1.61
N THR A 232 11.77 -9.04 1.69
CA THR A 232 11.89 -9.91 0.51
C THR A 232 10.65 -9.80 -0.36
N VAL A 233 9.47 -9.96 0.22
CA VAL A 233 8.18 -9.87 -0.47
C VAL A 233 7.99 -8.50 -1.13
N GLU A 234 8.25 -7.41 -0.39
CA GLU A 234 8.18 -6.05 -0.97
C GLU A 234 9.17 -5.84 -2.12
N THR A 235 10.39 -6.38 -2.01
CA THR A 235 11.39 -6.28 -3.08
C THR A 235 10.96 -7.06 -4.31
N LEU A 236 10.42 -8.28 -4.14
CA LEU A 236 9.92 -9.12 -5.22
C LEU A 236 8.73 -8.48 -5.94
N ILE A 237 7.79 -7.90 -5.19
CA ILE A 237 6.64 -7.18 -5.75
C ILE A 237 7.09 -5.96 -6.57
N ASN A 238 8.03 -5.18 -6.06
CA ASN A 238 8.59 -4.04 -6.79
C ASN A 238 9.34 -4.44 -8.08
N LEU A 239 9.82 -5.68 -8.15
CA LEU A 239 10.41 -6.27 -9.35
C LEU A 239 9.39 -6.94 -10.27
N GLY A 240 8.10 -6.95 -9.92
CA GLY A 240 7.04 -7.64 -10.67
C GLY A 240 7.08 -9.17 -10.55
N ARG A 241 7.82 -9.72 -9.57
CA ARG A 241 8.02 -11.16 -9.34
C ARG A 241 6.99 -11.69 -8.34
N PHE A 242 5.72 -11.66 -8.75
CA PHE A 242 4.59 -11.98 -7.84
C PHE A 242 4.56 -13.44 -7.41
N GLU A 243 4.86 -14.39 -8.30
CA GLU A 243 4.89 -15.81 -7.97
C GLU A 243 5.98 -16.14 -6.92
N ASP A 244 7.16 -15.51 -7.04
CA ASP A 244 8.25 -15.70 -6.07
C ASP A 244 7.88 -15.09 -4.70
N ALA A 245 7.12 -13.98 -4.70
CA ALA A 245 6.59 -13.37 -3.48
C ALA A 245 5.58 -14.31 -2.79
N GLU A 246 4.64 -14.89 -3.55
CA GLU A 246 3.70 -15.89 -3.01
C GLU A 246 4.42 -17.11 -2.44
N GLU A 247 5.43 -17.64 -3.15
CA GLU A 247 6.21 -18.77 -2.67
C GLU A 247 6.96 -18.45 -1.38
N THR A 248 7.54 -17.26 -1.29
CA THR A 248 8.21 -16.78 -0.08
C THR A 248 7.26 -16.73 1.11
N ILE A 249 6.06 -16.17 0.91
CA ILE A 249 5.02 -16.12 1.95
C ILE A 249 4.58 -17.53 2.33
N ARG A 250 4.39 -18.44 1.37
CA ARG A 250 3.96 -19.81 1.64
C ARG A 250 4.95 -20.55 2.52
N LYS A 251 6.25 -20.48 2.18
CA LYS A 251 7.32 -21.06 2.99
C LYS A 251 7.37 -20.49 4.41
N PHE A 252 7.16 -19.19 4.55
CA PHE A 252 7.11 -18.56 5.86
C PHE A 252 5.91 -19.03 6.68
N LEU A 253 4.74 -19.23 6.06
CA LEU A 253 3.54 -19.74 6.72
C LEU A 253 3.63 -21.24 7.08
N GLU A 254 4.58 -22.01 6.53
CA GLU A 254 4.90 -23.35 7.00
C GLU A 254 5.62 -23.33 8.36
N VAL A 255 6.40 -22.26 8.61
CA VAL A 255 7.15 -22.06 9.85
C VAL A 255 6.33 -21.30 10.90
N VAL A 256 5.62 -20.26 10.48
CA VAL A 256 4.78 -19.40 11.34
C VAL A 256 3.35 -19.34 10.77
N PRO A 257 2.53 -20.39 11.00
CA PRO A 257 1.24 -20.59 10.31
C PRO A 257 0.20 -19.50 10.55
N GLU A 258 0.27 -18.78 11.68
CA GLU A 258 -0.71 -17.78 12.11
C GLU A 258 -0.20 -16.33 11.95
N ASN A 259 0.90 -16.13 11.20
CA ASN A 259 1.42 -14.78 11.01
C ASN A 259 0.44 -13.92 10.20
N GLU A 260 -0.12 -12.90 10.86
CA GLU A 260 -1.16 -12.03 10.28
C GLU A 260 -0.66 -11.26 9.06
N TYR A 261 0.57 -10.75 9.10
CA TYR A 261 1.14 -10.03 7.96
C TYR A 261 1.20 -10.92 6.72
N ALA A 262 1.74 -12.13 6.87
CA ALA A 262 1.91 -13.08 5.76
C ALA A 262 0.55 -13.50 5.17
N ILE A 263 -0.44 -13.78 6.03
CA ILE A 263 -1.80 -14.12 5.59
C ILE A 263 -2.43 -12.96 4.81
N ARG A 264 -2.40 -11.75 5.36
CA ARG A 264 -2.94 -10.57 4.66
C ARG A 264 -2.24 -10.31 3.34
N ARG A 265 -0.91 -10.44 3.33
CA ARG A 265 -0.12 -10.17 2.13
C ARG A 265 -0.38 -11.19 1.03
N MET A 266 -0.54 -12.48 1.38
CA MET A 266 -0.96 -13.54 0.45
C MET A 266 -2.29 -13.18 -0.21
N VAL A 267 -3.30 -12.85 0.59
CA VAL A 267 -4.64 -12.49 0.08
C VAL A 267 -4.57 -11.24 -0.82
N MET A 268 -3.80 -10.22 -0.42
CA MET A 268 -3.64 -8.99 -1.23
C MET A 268 -2.99 -9.28 -2.58
N LEU A 269 -1.96 -10.13 -2.64
CA LEU A 269 -1.33 -10.55 -3.89
C LEU A 269 -2.32 -11.28 -4.79
N GLN A 270 -3.05 -12.25 -4.23
CA GLN A 270 -4.04 -13.01 -4.98
C GLN A 270 -5.19 -12.16 -5.50
N LEU A 271 -5.62 -11.13 -4.72
CA LEU A 271 -6.58 -10.13 -5.19
C LEU A 271 -6.01 -9.29 -6.35
N GLN A 272 -4.77 -8.86 -6.26
CA GLN A 272 -4.10 -8.07 -7.29
C GLN A 272 -3.90 -8.84 -8.60
N GLU A 273 -3.68 -10.14 -8.51
CA GLU A 273 -3.52 -11.03 -9.67
C GLU A 273 -4.84 -11.69 -10.12
N GLU A 274 -5.97 -11.22 -9.58
CA GLU A 274 -7.33 -11.74 -9.88
C GLU A 274 -7.50 -13.25 -9.59
N LYS A 275 -6.65 -13.83 -8.71
CA LYS A 275 -6.69 -15.23 -8.27
C LYS A 275 -7.73 -15.44 -7.13
N LEU A 276 -8.96 -14.99 -7.35
CA LEU A 276 -9.99 -14.89 -6.29
C LEU A 276 -10.37 -16.24 -5.69
N GLU A 277 -10.49 -17.30 -6.51
CA GLU A 277 -10.79 -18.65 -6.07
C GLU A 277 -9.70 -19.21 -5.16
N GLN A 278 -8.43 -18.95 -5.50
CA GLN A 278 -7.29 -19.39 -4.70
C GLN A 278 -7.26 -18.67 -3.34
N ALA A 279 -7.60 -17.37 -3.32
CA ALA A 279 -7.70 -16.60 -2.09
C ALA A 279 -8.81 -17.13 -1.15
N VAL A 280 -9.98 -17.50 -1.70
CA VAL A 280 -11.07 -18.13 -0.93
C VAL A 280 -10.63 -19.47 -0.36
N GLU A 281 -10.02 -20.33 -1.18
CA GLU A 281 -9.55 -21.66 -0.74
C GLU A 281 -8.47 -21.56 0.34
N PHE A 282 -7.50 -20.66 0.17
CA PHE A 282 -6.48 -20.39 1.17
C PHE A 282 -7.11 -19.95 2.51
N LEU A 283 -8.07 -19.03 2.46
CA LEU A 283 -8.76 -18.56 3.67
C LEU A 283 -9.66 -19.63 4.29
N ASN A 284 -10.28 -20.51 3.49
CA ASN A 284 -11.03 -21.67 4.00
C ASN A 284 -10.14 -22.55 4.87
N GLN A 285 -8.97 -22.93 4.38
CA GLN A 285 -8.00 -23.75 5.12
C GLN A 285 -7.56 -23.07 6.43
N LYS A 286 -7.31 -21.75 6.40
CA LYS A 286 -6.92 -20.99 7.59
C LYS A 286 -8.07 -20.89 8.60
N ILE A 287 -9.32 -20.70 8.15
CA ILE A 287 -10.50 -20.64 9.01
C ILE A 287 -10.82 -22.02 9.63
N GLU A 288 -10.58 -23.12 8.92
CA GLU A 288 -10.71 -24.46 9.48
C GLU A 288 -9.74 -24.69 10.64
N ALA A 289 -8.49 -24.21 10.50
CA ALA A 289 -7.47 -24.30 11.55
C ALA A 289 -7.79 -23.39 12.74
N THR A 290 -8.33 -22.19 12.50
CA THR A 290 -8.64 -21.18 13.52
C THR A 290 -10.04 -20.58 13.33
N PRO A 291 -11.12 -21.32 13.70
CA PRO A 291 -12.52 -20.94 13.37
C PRO A 291 -12.99 -19.62 14.01
N ASN A 292 -12.37 -19.21 15.11
CA ASN A 292 -12.73 -18.01 15.88
C ASN A 292 -11.86 -16.80 15.56
N ASN A 293 -11.14 -16.80 14.44
CA ASN A 293 -10.32 -15.67 14.02
C ASN A 293 -11.18 -14.67 13.21
N SER A 294 -11.45 -13.50 13.80
CA SER A 294 -12.24 -12.42 13.19
C SER A 294 -11.58 -11.88 11.91
N MET A 295 -10.24 -11.73 11.90
CA MET A 295 -9.49 -11.21 10.75
C MET A 295 -9.69 -12.09 9.52
N LEU A 296 -9.54 -13.42 9.65
CA LEU A 296 -9.67 -14.35 8.53
C LEU A 296 -11.06 -14.30 7.88
N ARG A 297 -12.09 -14.18 8.70
CA ARG A 297 -13.47 -14.05 8.21
C ARG A 297 -13.70 -12.71 7.51
N GLY A 298 -13.19 -11.61 8.07
CA GLY A 298 -13.24 -10.30 7.43
C GLY A 298 -12.53 -10.30 6.06
N LEU A 299 -11.34 -10.89 5.98
CA LEU A 299 -10.61 -11.07 4.74
C LEU A 299 -11.38 -11.90 3.71
N ARG A 300 -11.99 -13.05 4.13
CA ARG A 300 -12.77 -13.87 3.19
C ARG A 300 -14.02 -13.13 2.72
N GLY A 301 -14.69 -12.38 3.60
CA GLY A 301 -15.78 -11.49 3.20
C GLY A 301 -15.35 -10.48 2.13
N ASN A 302 -14.17 -9.90 2.25
CA ASN A 302 -13.61 -8.95 1.27
C ASN A 302 -13.31 -9.64 -0.07
N VAL A 303 -12.71 -10.83 -0.07
CA VAL A 303 -12.46 -11.59 -1.31
C VAL A 303 -13.77 -11.98 -1.99
N LEU A 304 -14.76 -12.45 -1.25
CA LEU A 304 -16.09 -12.78 -1.78
C LEU A 304 -16.80 -11.55 -2.35
N PHE A 305 -16.67 -10.38 -1.71
CA PHE A 305 -17.16 -9.14 -2.28
C PHE A 305 -16.50 -8.85 -3.63
N ALA A 306 -15.16 -8.89 -3.71
CA ALA A 306 -14.42 -8.65 -4.96
C ALA A 306 -14.82 -9.62 -6.06
N GLN A 307 -15.03 -10.92 -5.73
CA GLN A 307 -15.39 -11.96 -6.68
C GLN A 307 -16.79 -11.78 -7.26
N HIS A 308 -17.72 -11.21 -6.50
CA HIS A 308 -19.15 -11.26 -6.85
C HIS A 308 -19.77 -9.91 -7.17
N VAL A 309 -19.12 -8.78 -6.83
CA VAL A 309 -19.67 -7.44 -7.06
C VAL A 309 -19.79 -7.11 -8.54
N GLY A 310 -18.76 -7.41 -9.36
CA GLY A 310 -18.72 -7.10 -10.78
C GLY A 310 -19.76 -7.88 -11.62
N VAL A 311 -20.10 -9.09 -11.19
CA VAL A 311 -21.09 -9.96 -11.84
C VAL A 311 -22.47 -9.89 -11.20
N ASN A 312 -22.65 -9.00 -10.23
CA ASN A 312 -23.91 -8.81 -9.48
C ASN A 312 -24.51 -10.12 -8.91
N ASN A 313 -23.64 -11.03 -8.45
CA ASN A 313 -24.05 -12.31 -7.86
C ASN A 313 -24.50 -12.10 -6.41
N LYS A 314 -25.80 -11.99 -6.20
CA LYS A 314 -26.41 -11.72 -4.88
C LYS A 314 -26.12 -12.82 -3.86
N GLU A 315 -26.08 -14.09 -4.27
CA GLU A 315 -25.83 -15.23 -3.36
C GLU A 315 -24.38 -15.19 -2.85
N GLY A 316 -23.41 -14.90 -3.74
CA GLY A 316 -22.01 -14.73 -3.36
C GLY A 316 -21.79 -13.52 -2.45
N LEU A 317 -22.45 -12.39 -2.74
CA LEU A 317 -22.44 -11.21 -1.86
C LEU A 317 -23.05 -11.52 -0.48
N GLN A 318 -24.11 -12.33 -0.39
CA GLN A 318 -24.70 -12.76 0.87
C GLN A 318 -23.78 -13.69 1.68
N ALA A 319 -22.98 -14.52 1.01
CA ALA A 319 -21.95 -15.33 1.69
C ALA A 319 -20.87 -14.41 2.30
N GLY A 320 -20.40 -13.40 1.56
CA GLY A 320 -19.47 -12.39 2.08
C GLY A 320 -20.04 -11.62 3.28
N LEU A 321 -21.33 -11.25 3.22
CA LEU A 321 -22.03 -10.61 4.34
C LEU A 321 -22.05 -11.49 5.59
N THR A 322 -22.33 -12.79 5.44
CA THR A 322 -22.32 -13.76 6.55
C THR A 322 -20.93 -13.84 7.22
N ASP A 323 -19.86 -13.79 6.45
CA ASP A 323 -18.49 -13.77 6.99
C ASP A 323 -18.20 -12.47 7.74
N CYS A 324 -18.62 -11.32 7.20
CA CYS A 324 -18.45 -10.04 7.88
C CYS A 324 -19.23 -10.00 9.20
N ASP A 325 -20.47 -10.48 9.23
CA ASP A 325 -21.28 -10.56 10.44
C ASP A 325 -20.61 -11.46 11.48
N LYS A 326 -20.10 -12.62 11.06
CA LYS A 326 -19.38 -13.52 11.97
C LYS A 326 -18.07 -12.92 12.47
N ALA A 327 -17.34 -12.18 11.63
CA ALA A 327 -16.16 -11.44 12.04
C ALA A 327 -16.50 -10.42 13.14
N LEU A 328 -17.61 -9.69 13.00
CA LEU A 328 -18.06 -8.67 13.94
C LEU A 328 -18.67 -9.24 15.23
N GLU A 329 -19.22 -10.46 15.20
CA GLU A 329 -19.57 -11.20 16.41
C GLU A 329 -18.34 -11.57 17.24
N LEU A 330 -17.22 -11.90 16.58
CA LEU A 330 -15.97 -12.27 17.22
C LEU A 330 -15.17 -11.04 17.69
N ASP A 331 -15.15 -9.99 16.89
CA ASP A 331 -14.52 -8.70 17.20
C ASP A 331 -15.33 -7.54 16.60
N SER A 332 -16.11 -6.88 17.42
CA SER A 332 -16.92 -5.71 17.02
C SER A 332 -16.10 -4.48 16.58
N ASN A 333 -14.76 -4.51 16.76
CA ASN A 333 -13.85 -3.47 16.32
C ASN A 333 -13.11 -3.80 15.02
N ASN A 334 -13.41 -4.92 14.38
CA ASN A 334 -12.83 -5.27 13.09
C ASN A 334 -13.30 -4.28 12.01
N LEU A 335 -12.51 -3.20 11.82
CA LEU A 335 -12.84 -2.13 10.87
C LEU A 335 -12.90 -2.62 9.42
N GLU A 336 -12.08 -3.60 9.06
CA GLU A 336 -12.08 -4.20 7.73
C GLU A 336 -13.39 -4.92 7.45
N ALA A 337 -13.90 -5.67 8.42
CA ALA A 337 -15.20 -6.33 8.30
C ALA A 337 -16.37 -5.33 8.23
N ILE A 338 -16.33 -4.23 9.00
CA ILE A 338 -17.35 -3.16 8.91
C ILE A 338 -17.30 -2.51 7.53
N LEU A 339 -16.11 -2.17 7.04
CA LEU A 339 -15.91 -1.55 5.72
C LEU A 339 -16.43 -2.46 4.59
N THR A 340 -16.06 -3.73 4.63
CA THR A 340 -16.50 -4.72 3.64
C THR A 340 -18.01 -4.91 3.69
N ARG A 341 -18.60 -4.96 4.88
CA ARG A 341 -20.05 -5.09 5.07
C ARG A 341 -20.79 -3.89 4.50
N ALA A 342 -20.30 -2.68 4.75
CA ALA A 342 -20.85 -1.46 4.14
C ALA A 342 -20.84 -1.53 2.60
N LYS A 343 -19.71 -1.95 2.00
CA LYS A 343 -19.57 -2.13 0.54
C LYS A 343 -20.57 -3.18 0.00
N ILE A 344 -20.73 -4.30 0.71
CA ILE A 344 -21.70 -5.33 0.32
C ILE A 344 -23.14 -4.81 0.41
N HIS A 345 -23.52 -4.11 1.49
CA HIS A 345 -24.84 -3.50 1.63
C HIS A 345 -25.14 -2.50 0.50
N LEU A 346 -24.13 -1.67 0.11
CA LEU A 346 -24.26 -0.78 -1.05
C LEU A 346 -24.51 -1.54 -2.36
N ALA A 347 -23.75 -2.61 -2.62
CA ALA A 347 -23.94 -3.46 -3.79
C ALA A 347 -25.32 -4.14 -3.82
N LEU A 348 -25.84 -4.51 -2.67
CA LEU A 348 -27.18 -5.08 -2.51
C LEU A 348 -28.31 -4.02 -2.46
N LYS A 349 -27.96 -2.72 -2.55
CA LYS A 349 -28.89 -1.57 -2.45
C LYS A 349 -29.60 -1.45 -1.10
N ASP A 350 -29.04 -2.01 -0.02
CA ASP A 350 -29.51 -1.84 1.35
C ASP A 350 -28.85 -0.61 1.98
N LEU A 351 -29.31 0.58 1.53
CA LEU A 351 -28.69 1.86 1.87
C LEU A 351 -28.77 2.18 3.38
N GLU A 352 -29.82 1.74 4.06
CA GLU A 352 -29.99 1.96 5.49
C GLU A 352 -28.89 1.26 6.30
N LYS A 353 -28.62 -0.01 6.01
CA LYS A 353 -27.56 -0.76 6.69
C LYS A 353 -26.16 -0.27 6.30
N ALA A 354 -25.97 0.08 5.02
CA ALA A 354 -24.72 0.67 4.58
C ALA A 354 -24.40 1.98 5.34
N THR A 355 -25.39 2.87 5.49
CA THR A 355 -25.24 4.12 6.25
C THR A 355 -24.85 3.85 7.70
N LYS A 356 -25.49 2.88 8.37
CA LYS A 356 -25.18 2.54 9.77
C LYS A 356 -23.73 2.05 9.94
N ASP A 357 -23.23 1.25 9.00
CA ASP A 357 -21.85 0.79 9.03
C ASP A 357 -20.86 1.96 8.77
N ILE A 358 -21.20 2.84 7.84
CA ILE A 358 -20.40 4.05 7.54
C ILE A 358 -20.36 4.99 8.75
N ASP A 359 -21.48 5.25 9.42
CA ASP A 359 -21.54 6.05 10.66
C ASP A 359 -20.63 5.44 11.74
N THR A 360 -20.65 4.09 11.85
CA THR A 360 -19.78 3.37 12.79
C THR A 360 -18.31 3.53 12.46
N LEU A 361 -17.94 3.48 11.17
CA LEU A 361 -16.57 3.70 10.69
C LEU A 361 -16.13 5.13 10.95
N GLU A 362 -16.99 6.11 10.65
CA GLU A 362 -16.70 7.53 10.85
C GLU A 362 -16.47 7.88 12.32
N ALA A 363 -17.28 7.29 13.23
CA ALA A 363 -17.09 7.46 14.67
C ALA A 363 -15.77 6.86 15.19
N LYS A 364 -15.28 5.76 14.58
CA LYS A 364 -14.06 5.07 15.00
C LYS A 364 -12.81 5.61 14.29
N ARG A 365 -12.91 5.94 13.00
CA ARG A 365 -11.81 6.32 12.12
C ARG A 365 -12.28 7.38 11.11
N PRO A 366 -12.47 8.63 11.54
CA PRO A 366 -12.93 9.71 10.66
C PRO A 366 -11.94 10.06 9.54
N ASP A 367 -10.70 9.64 9.69
CA ASP A 367 -9.60 9.80 8.72
C ASP A 367 -9.53 8.71 7.63
N LEU A 368 -10.44 7.73 7.65
CA LEU A 368 -10.45 6.64 6.67
C LEU A 368 -10.78 7.18 5.26
N PRO A 369 -9.89 7.01 4.27
CA PRO A 369 -10.09 7.56 2.91
C PRO A 369 -11.35 7.05 2.21
N ASP A 370 -11.72 5.79 2.46
CA ASP A 370 -12.90 5.14 1.85
C ASP A 370 -14.23 5.81 2.23
N LEU A 371 -14.31 6.51 3.38
CA LEU A 371 -15.57 7.09 3.86
C LEU A 371 -16.20 8.09 2.90
N ALA A 372 -15.37 8.96 2.29
CA ALA A 372 -15.86 9.94 1.32
C ALA A 372 -16.48 9.23 0.09
N LEU A 373 -15.81 8.20 -0.41
CA LEU A 373 -16.31 7.42 -1.55
C LEU A 373 -17.60 6.69 -1.23
N LEU A 374 -17.69 6.07 -0.05
CA LEU A 374 -18.90 5.36 0.38
C LEU A 374 -20.09 6.30 0.57
N ARG A 375 -19.88 7.49 1.16
CA ARG A 375 -20.92 8.51 1.28
C ARG A 375 -21.38 9.03 -0.08
N MET A 376 -20.45 9.24 -1.00
CA MET A 376 -20.79 9.62 -2.37
C MET A 376 -21.63 8.54 -3.07
N ASP A 377 -21.28 7.26 -2.90
CA ASP A 377 -22.06 6.15 -3.46
C ASP A 377 -23.51 6.15 -2.94
N ILE A 378 -23.71 6.32 -1.64
CA ILE A 378 -25.05 6.46 -1.06
C ILE A 378 -25.77 7.67 -1.67
N ALA A 379 -25.13 8.83 -1.67
CA ALA A 379 -25.71 10.07 -2.18
C ALA A 379 -26.14 9.95 -3.65
N VAL A 380 -25.33 9.28 -4.48
CA VAL A 380 -25.64 9.02 -5.89
C VAL A 380 -26.84 8.06 -6.01
N GLN A 381 -26.86 6.95 -5.27
CA GLN A 381 -27.97 5.99 -5.31
C GLN A 381 -29.29 6.61 -4.84
N GLU A 382 -29.25 7.54 -3.89
CA GLU A 382 -30.40 8.33 -3.42
C GLU A 382 -30.69 9.56 -4.28
N LYS A 383 -29.94 9.77 -5.38
CA LYS A 383 -30.03 10.95 -6.26
C LYS A 383 -29.79 12.28 -5.54
N ARG A 384 -29.07 12.26 -4.41
CA ARG A 384 -28.63 13.44 -3.66
C ARG A 384 -27.28 13.95 -4.18
N TYR A 385 -27.25 14.28 -5.47
CA TYR A 385 -26.00 14.65 -6.16
C TYR A 385 -25.30 15.87 -5.55
N ALA A 386 -26.06 16.79 -4.93
CA ALA A 386 -25.50 17.94 -4.25
C ALA A 386 -24.55 17.54 -3.09
N ASP A 387 -24.87 16.46 -2.38
CA ASP A 387 -24.05 15.95 -1.27
C ASP A 387 -22.79 15.26 -1.83
N ALA A 388 -22.95 14.44 -2.89
CA ALA A 388 -21.82 13.82 -3.57
C ALA A 388 -20.82 14.85 -4.13
N ILE A 389 -21.30 15.98 -4.64
CA ILE A 389 -20.48 17.09 -5.15
C ILE A 389 -19.57 17.65 -4.04
N VAL A 390 -20.05 17.82 -2.81
CA VAL A 390 -19.25 18.38 -1.70
C VAL A 390 -18.02 17.54 -1.42
N ASP A 391 -18.18 16.21 -1.34
CA ASP A 391 -17.05 15.31 -1.10
C ASP A 391 -16.13 15.21 -2.32
N MET A 392 -16.69 15.22 -3.54
CA MET A 392 -15.92 15.21 -4.79
C MET A 392 -15.10 16.50 -4.97
N GLU A 393 -15.66 17.68 -4.65
CA GLU A 393 -14.92 18.95 -4.67
C GLU A 393 -13.70 18.91 -3.76
N ARG A 394 -13.81 18.30 -2.56
CA ARG A 394 -12.67 18.13 -1.63
C ARG A 394 -11.59 17.21 -2.23
N LEU A 395 -11.98 16.11 -2.87
CA LEU A 395 -11.03 15.22 -3.51
C LEU A 395 -10.31 15.91 -4.68
N VAL A 396 -11.02 16.68 -5.49
CA VAL A 396 -10.44 17.48 -6.57
C VAL A 396 -9.52 18.58 -6.03
N GLN A 397 -9.83 19.22 -4.91
CA GLN A 397 -8.92 20.19 -4.27
C GLN A 397 -7.60 19.55 -3.83
N ALA A 398 -7.66 18.33 -3.29
CA ALA A 398 -6.47 17.60 -2.88
C ALA A 398 -5.61 17.11 -4.09
N ASN A 399 -6.26 16.83 -5.23
CA ASN A 399 -5.64 16.31 -6.44
C ASN A 399 -6.20 17.02 -7.68
N PRO A 400 -5.86 18.29 -7.90
CA PRO A 400 -6.56 19.15 -8.85
C PRO A 400 -6.37 18.73 -10.32
N GLU A 401 -5.34 17.96 -10.62
CA GLU A 401 -5.05 17.48 -11.98
C GLU A 401 -5.47 16.02 -12.21
N ASN A 402 -6.15 15.41 -11.24
CA ASN A 402 -6.62 14.04 -11.40
C ASN A 402 -7.81 14.01 -12.36
N ARG A 403 -7.54 13.53 -13.57
CA ARG A 403 -8.48 13.45 -14.69
C ARG A 403 -9.77 12.70 -14.31
N MET A 404 -9.66 11.58 -13.60
CA MET A 404 -10.83 10.76 -13.24
C MET A 404 -11.76 11.50 -12.26
N LEU A 405 -11.19 12.20 -11.28
CA LEU A 405 -11.97 13.00 -10.33
C LEU A 405 -12.66 14.18 -11.03
N LEU A 406 -12.00 14.82 -12.01
CA LEU A 406 -12.58 15.90 -12.80
C LEU A 406 -13.75 15.41 -13.67
N LEU A 407 -13.60 14.28 -14.36
CA LEU A 407 -14.68 13.66 -15.15
C LEU A 407 -15.90 13.39 -14.27
N GLN A 408 -15.67 12.80 -13.11
CA GLN A 408 -16.75 12.44 -12.19
C GLN A 408 -17.43 13.66 -11.58
N LEU A 409 -16.65 14.70 -11.22
CA LEU A 409 -17.21 15.97 -10.73
C LEU A 409 -18.06 16.66 -11.82
N GLY A 410 -17.57 16.69 -13.06
CA GLY A 410 -18.32 17.22 -14.19
C GLY A 410 -19.66 16.49 -14.41
N SER A 411 -19.65 15.16 -14.33
CA SER A 411 -20.86 14.32 -14.42
C SER A 411 -21.82 14.59 -13.25
N PHE A 412 -21.32 14.72 -12.02
CA PHE A 412 -22.16 15.04 -10.86
C PHE A 412 -22.80 16.43 -10.96
N TYR A 413 -22.07 17.44 -11.45
CA TYR A 413 -22.66 18.74 -11.74
C TYR A 413 -23.76 18.67 -12.80
N GLN A 414 -23.58 17.84 -13.83
CA GLN A 414 -24.60 17.63 -14.87
C GLN A 414 -25.85 16.95 -14.27
N MET A 415 -25.68 15.89 -13.49
CA MET A 415 -26.77 15.18 -12.81
C MET A 415 -27.53 16.07 -11.80
N ASP A 416 -26.83 17.03 -11.15
CA ASP A 416 -27.45 17.99 -10.21
C ASP A 416 -28.01 19.24 -10.93
N ASN A 417 -28.09 19.20 -12.25
CA ASN A 417 -28.58 20.31 -13.09
C ASN A 417 -27.82 21.63 -12.87
N ARG A 418 -26.47 21.54 -12.85
CA ARG A 418 -25.53 22.67 -12.78
C ARG A 418 -24.62 22.74 -14.02
N PRO A 419 -25.20 22.85 -15.23
CA PRO A 419 -24.45 22.67 -16.48
C PRO A 419 -23.32 23.69 -16.66
N LYS A 420 -23.45 24.92 -16.13
CA LYS A 420 -22.36 25.92 -16.21
C LYS A 420 -21.13 25.53 -15.38
N LYS A 421 -21.32 24.92 -14.20
CA LYS A 421 -20.19 24.38 -13.42
C LYS A 421 -19.57 23.16 -14.11
N ALA A 422 -20.40 22.27 -14.62
CA ALA A 422 -19.95 21.13 -15.41
C ALA A 422 -19.11 21.59 -16.62
N LEU A 423 -19.58 22.63 -17.35
CA LEU A 423 -18.88 23.15 -18.53
C LEU A 423 -17.47 23.66 -18.19
N ARG A 424 -17.32 24.38 -17.07
CA ARG A 424 -16.00 24.87 -16.63
C ARG A 424 -15.01 23.71 -16.37
N ILE A 425 -15.49 22.62 -15.76
CA ILE A 425 -14.66 21.43 -15.54
C ILE A 425 -14.26 20.78 -16.89
N ALA A 426 -15.23 20.58 -17.78
CA ALA A 426 -14.98 19.98 -19.08
C ALA A 426 -14.06 20.86 -19.95
N ASP A 427 -14.23 22.19 -19.96
CA ASP A 427 -13.34 23.14 -20.65
C ASP A 427 -11.91 23.07 -20.12
N ARG A 428 -11.74 22.98 -18.80
CA ARG A 428 -10.42 22.79 -18.18
C ARG A 428 -9.75 21.50 -18.64
N MET A 429 -10.50 20.40 -18.71
CA MET A 429 -9.99 19.11 -19.16
C MET A 429 -9.59 19.13 -20.63
N VAL A 430 -10.48 19.62 -21.53
CA VAL A 430 -10.18 19.73 -22.96
C VAL A 430 -9.04 20.71 -23.24
N LYS A 431 -8.88 21.76 -22.42
CA LYS A 431 -7.73 22.67 -22.52
C LYS A 431 -6.43 21.98 -22.13
N ALA A 432 -6.44 21.08 -21.13
CA ALA A 432 -5.27 20.32 -20.70
C ALA A 432 -4.89 19.24 -21.74
N ASP A 433 -5.87 18.53 -22.27
CA ASP A 433 -5.69 17.54 -23.33
C ASP A 433 -6.82 17.65 -24.37
N PRO A 434 -6.57 18.31 -25.51
CA PRO A 434 -7.56 18.44 -26.59
C PRO A 434 -7.93 17.12 -27.27
N SER A 435 -7.19 16.04 -27.04
CA SER A 435 -7.46 14.70 -27.58
C SER A 435 -8.22 13.79 -26.62
N ASP A 436 -8.49 14.26 -25.40
CA ASP A 436 -9.26 13.50 -24.40
C ASP A 436 -10.73 13.33 -24.86
N TRP A 437 -11.02 12.19 -25.48
CA TRP A 437 -12.35 11.91 -26.05
C TRP A 437 -13.45 11.89 -24.97
N GLN A 438 -13.15 11.51 -23.72
CA GLN A 438 -14.14 11.51 -22.64
C GLN A 438 -14.47 12.94 -22.18
N ALA A 439 -13.45 13.80 -22.09
CA ALA A 439 -13.66 15.20 -21.78
C ALA A 439 -14.44 15.92 -22.90
N LEU A 440 -14.13 15.63 -24.17
CA LEU A 440 -14.85 16.13 -25.33
C LEU A 440 -16.32 15.65 -25.33
N ARG A 441 -16.57 14.35 -25.11
CA ARG A 441 -17.92 13.81 -24.98
C ARG A 441 -18.68 14.49 -23.84
N LEU A 442 -18.08 14.60 -22.65
CA LEU A 442 -18.71 15.28 -21.50
C LEU A 442 -19.06 16.74 -21.84
N ARG A 443 -18.16 17.47 -22.51
CA ARG A 443 -18.42 18.85 -22.95
C ARG A 443 -19.54 18.93 -23.95
N GLY A 444 -19.57 18.02 -24.90
CA GLY A 444 -20.67 17.92 -25.89
C GLY A 444 -22.01 17.64 -25.23
N ASP A 445 -22.09 16.72 -24.28
CA ASP A 445 -23.33 16.42 -23.54
C ASP A 445 -23.83 17.65 -22.74
N ILE A 446 -22.90 18.40 -22.13
CA ILE A 446 -23.24 19.62 -21.41
C ILE A 446 -23.69 20.73 -22.37
N GLN A 447 -23.01 20.91 -23.49
CA GLN A 447 -23.37 21.90 -24.52
C GLN A 447 -24.72 21.59 -25.12
N LEU A 448 -25.03 20.31 -25.35
CA LEU A 448 -26.36 19.88 -25.79
C LEU A 448 -27.43 20.28 -24.77
N ALA A 449 -27.20 19.98 -23.48
CA ALA A 449 -28.12 20.39 -22.42
C ALA A 449 -28.29 21.92 -22.30
N LEU A 450 -27.28 22.70 -22.66
CA LEU A 450 -27.31 24.17 -22.70
C LEU A 450 -27.91 24.74 -24.04
N GLY A 451 -28.23 23.88 -25.00
CA GLY A 451 -28.73 24.29 -26.30
C GLY A 451 -27.68 24.75 -27.30
N SER A 452 -26.42 24.54 -27.01
CA SER A 452 -25.29 24.89 -27.86
C SER A 452 -25.02 23.75 -28.88
N HIS A 453 -26.01 23.44 -29.73
CA HIS A 453 -25.99 22.24 -30.59
C HIS A 453 -24.79 22.18 -31.54
N ALA A 454 -24.40 23.33 -32.13
CA ALA A 454 -23.26 23.38 -33.05
C ALA A 454 -21.94 23.00 -32.33
N GLN A 455 -21.72 23.54 -31.14
CA GLN A 455 -20.53 23.21 -30.34
C GLN A 455 -20.55 21.74 -29.89
N ALA A 456 -21.72 21.21 -29.49
CA ALA A 456 -21.85 19.79 -29.13
C ALA A 456 -21.46 18.87 -30.32
N ILE A 457 -21.87 19.22 -31.57
CA ILE A 457 -21.49 18.49 -32.77
C ILE A 457 -19.96 18.55 -33.00
N GLU A 458 -19.32 19.70 -32.79
CA GLU A 458 -17.87 19.84 -32.92
C GLU A 458 -17.15 18.91 -31.93
N ASP A 459 -17.57 18.93 -30.65
CA ASP A 459 -16.97 18.10 -29.60
C ASP A 459 -17.18 16.59 -29.83
N TYR A 460 -18.40 16.16 -30.23
CA TYR A 460 -18.64 14.75 -30.56
C TYR A 460 -17.84 14.28 -31.78
N ASN A 461 -17.67 15.13 -32.80
CA ASN A 461 -16.81 14.80 -33.95
C ASN A 461 -15.35 14.60 -33.48
N ALA A 462 -14.82 15.52 -32.68
CA ALA A 462 -13.47 15.40 -32.13
C ALA A 462 -13.33 14.17 -31.22
N ALA A 463 -14.37 13.84 -30.45
CA ALA A 463 -14.38 12.61 -29.64
C ALA A 463 -14.32 11.35 -30.50
N ILE A 464 -15.09 11.28 -31.62
CA ILE A 464 -15.09 10.16 -32.57
C ILE A 464 -13.71 9.99 -33.24
N GLU A 465 -13.00 11.08 -33.52
CA GLU A 465 -11.66 11.03 -34.10
C GLU A 465 -10.59 10.50 -33.14
N ASN A 466 -10.77 10.70 -31.84
CA ASN A 466 -9.79 10.35 -30.81
C ASN A 466 -10.07 9.05 -30.05
N ILE A 467 -11.32 8.56 -30.04
CA ILE A 467 -11.68 7.30 -29.37
C ILE A 467 -11.31 6.10 -30.25
N SER A 468 -10.78 5.02 -29.62
CA SER A 468 -10.60 3.74 -30.33
C SER A 468 -11.96 3.12 -30.72
N LYS A 469 -12.02 2.51 -31.91
CA LYS A 469 -13.24 1.84 -32.38
C LYS A 469 -13.57 0.57 -31.60
N ASP A 470 -12.60 0.05 -30.86
CA ASP A 470 -12.74 -1.14 -30.01
C ASP A 470 -13.15 -0.77 -28.56
N GLU A 471 -13.24 0.53 -28.25
CA GLU A 471 -13.76 0.99 -26.96
C GLU A 471 -15.28 0.77 -26.89
N ASP A 472 -15.75 0.28 -25.76
CA ASP A 472 -17.17 0.00 -25.49
C ASP A 472 -18.04 1.26 -25.66
N ASP A 473 -17.50 2.42 -25.27
CA ASP A 473 -18.17 3.73 -25.38
C ASP A 473 -18.26 4.29 -26.79
N TYR A 474 -17.62 3.68 -27.81
CA TYR A 474 -17.62 4.20 -29.17
C TYR A 474 -19.04 4.28 -29.77
N SER A 475 -19.87 3.27 -29.52
CA SER A 475 -21.28 3.26 -29.93
C SER A 475 -22.07 4.40 -29.28
N GLY A 476 -21.79 4.74 -28.01
CA GLY A 476 -22.43 5.84 -27.31
C GLY A 476 -22.10 7.21 -27.89
N VAL A 477 -20.85 7.47 -28.29
CA VAL A 477 -20.47 8.74 -28.92
C VAL A 477 -21.14 8.90 -30.30
N LEU A 478 -21.17 7.82 -31.11
CA LEU A 478 -21.89 7.80 -32.39
C LEU A 478 -23.38 8.10 -32.18
N ASN A 479 -24.00 7.48 -31.18
CA ASN A 479 -25.40 7.69 -30.82
C ASN A 479 -25.67 9.15 -30.45
N ASN A 480 -24.85 9.76 -29.59
CA ASN A 480 -25.04 11.15 -29.14
C ASN A 480 -24.96 12.14 -30.34
N LEU A 481 -23.98 11.98 -31.22
CA LEU A 481 -23.89 12.79 -32.43
C LEU A 481 -25.09 12.59 -33.34
N SER A 482 -25.53 11.35 -33.58
CA SER A 482 -26.71 11.03 -34.38
C SER A 482 -27.97 11.66 -33.78
N TRP A 483 -28.14 11.61 -32.48
CA TRP A 483 -29.27 12.22 -31.80
C TRP A 483 -29.36 13.72 -32.06
N VAL A 484 -28.28 14.48 -31.89
CA VAL A 484 -28.25 15.94 -32.15
C VAL A 484 -28.57 16.26 -33.61
N LEU A 485 -27.97 15.51 -34.54
CA LEU A 485 -28.19 15.67 -35.97
C LEU A 485 -29.61 15.33 -36.41
N SER A 486 -30.38 14.55 -35.63
CA SER A 486 -31.77 14.15 -35.91
C SER A 486 -32.79 15.04 -35.24
N THR A 487 -32.53 15.50 -34.00
CA THR A 487 -33.57 16.04 -33.12
C THR A 487 -33.37 17.51 -32.73
N SER A 488 -32.24 18.13 -33.13
CA SER A 488 -32.00 19.54 -32.87
C SER A 488 -33.17 20.43 -33.30
N PRO A 489 -33.64 21.37 -32.47
CA PRO A 489 -34.59 22.39 -32.92
C PRO A 489 -34.02 23.34 -33.99
N ASP A 490 -32.68 23.48 -34.06
CA ASP A 490 -31.99 24.28 -35.08
C ASP A 490 -31.83 23.51 -36.39
N ASP A 491 -32.58 23.96 -37.41
CA ASP A 491 -32.57 23.35 -38.74
C ASP A 491 -31.18 23.35 -39.38
N SER A 492 -30.35 24.34 -39.06
CA SER A 492 -29.04 24.52 -39.68
C SER A 492 -28.02 23.45 -39.32
N VAL A 493 -28.20 22.77 -38.17
CA VAL A 493 -27.29 21.73 -37.71
C VAL A 493 -27.80 20.32 -37.98
N ARG A 494 -29.09 20.14 -38.34
CA ARG A 494 -29.64 18.81 -38.64
C ARG A 494 -29.13 18.24 -39.95
N ASN A 495 -28.87 16.93 -39.94
CA ASN A 495 -28.46 16.17 -41.10
C ASN A 495 -28.93 14.71 -41.00
N GLY A 496 -30.14 14.45 -41.50
CA GLY A 496 -30.76 13.13 -41.40
C GLY A 496 -29.97 12.02 -42.11
N THR A 497 -29.28 12.31 -43.21
CA THR A 497 -28.44 11.30 -43.89
C THR A 497 -27.27 10.87 -43.02
N ARG A 498 -26.50 11.83 -42.50
CA ARG A 498 -25.36 11.53 -41.61
C ARG A 498 -25.80 10.92 -40.29
N ALA A 499 -26.93 11.41 -39.76
CA ALA A 499 -27.50 10.84 -38.53
C ALA A 499 -27.84 9.36 -38.72
N LEU A 500 -28.46 9.00 -39.85
CA LEU A 500 -28.80 7.60 -40.12
C LEU A 500 -27.58 6.69 -40.26
N GLU A 501 -26.51 7.13 -40.91
CA GLU A 501 -25.25 6.39 -41.01
C GLU A 501 -24.65 6.11 -39.62
N LEU A 502 -24.64 7.12 -38.75
CA LEU A 502 -24.11 7.00 -37.40
C LEU A 502 -24.96 6.09 -36.50
N ALA A 503 -26.29 6.26 -36.56
CA ALA A 503 -27.23 5.44 -35.79
C ALA A 503 -27.17 3.97 -36.19
N LEU A 504 -27.11 3.66 -37.48
CA LEU A 504 -26.98 2.27 -37.94
C LEU A 504 -25.70 1.64 -37.44
N LYS A 505 -24.59 2.37 -37.50
CA LYS A 505 -23.31 1.87 -36.97
C LYS A 505 -23.33 1.64 -35.44
N ALA A 506 -23.96 2.54 -34.69
CA ALA A 506 -24.15 2.36 -33.26
C ALA A 506 -25.00 1.13 -32.93
N CYS A 507 -26.09 0.91 -33.67
CA CYS A 507 -26.94 -0.28 -33.52
C CYS A 507 -26.21 -1.58 -33.89
N GLU A 508 -25.38 -1.59 -34.94
CA GLU A 508 -24.55 -2.77 -35.30
C GLU A 508 -23.59 -3.13 -34.20
N LEU A 509 -22.89 -2.15 -33.62
CA LEU A 509 -21.94 -2.37 -32.52
C LEU A 509 -22.62 -2.94 -31.27
N THR A 510 -23.85 -2.48 -30.98
CA THR A 510 -24.64 -2.96 -29.84
C THR A 510 -25.55 -4.14 -30.16
N LYS A 511 -25.43 -4.70 -31.36
CA LYS A 511 -26.28 -5.80 -31.84
C LYS A 511 -27.78 -5.52 -31.70
N TYR A 512 -28.16 -4.25 -31.81
CA TYR A 512 -29.55 -3.78 -31.69
C TYR A 512 -30.20 -4.10 -30.33
N SER A 513 -29.42 -4.16 -29.25
CA SER A 513 -29.88 -4.52 -27.88
C SER A 513 -30.25 -3.32 -27.01
N GLU A 514 -29.88 -2.10 -27.41
CA GLU A 514 -30.00 -0.91 -26.56
C GLU A 514 -31.22 -0.05 -26.94
N PRO A 515 -32.23 0.08 -26.04
CA PRO A 515 -33.47 0.83 -26.33
C PRO A 515 -33.22 2.29 -26.78
N HIS A 516 -32.29 2.99 -26.11
CA HIS A 516 -31.98 4.38 -26.38
C HIS A 516 -31.27 4.56 -27.74
N ILE A 517 -30.46 3.59 -28.18
CA ILE A 517 -29.80 3.61 -29.50
C ILE A 517 -30.83 3.30 -30.61
N LEU A 518 -31.77 2.39 -30.35
CA LEU A 518 -32.90 2.13 -31.29
C LEU A 518 -33.81 3.36 -31.43
N SER A 519 -34.06 4.12 -30.37
CA SER A 519 -34.79 5.39 -30.40
C SER A 519 -34.07 6.42 -31.28
N THR A 520 -32.74 6.54 -31.13
CA THR A 520 -31.92 7.43 -31.98
C THR A 520 -31.98 7.02 -33.46
N LEU A 521 -31.97 5.71 -33.76
CA LEU A 521 -32.15 5.21 -35.11
C LEU A 521 -33.53 5.59 -35.70
N ALA A 522 -34.58 5.47 -34.87
CA ALA A 522 -35.91 5.90 -35.25
C ALA A 522 -35.97 7.41 -35.53
N ALA A 523 -35.36 8.24 -34.69
CA ALA A 523 -35.26 9.68 -34.89
C ALA A 523 -34.53 10.03 -36.20
N ALA A 524 -33.44 9.32 -36.52
CA ALA A 524 -32.68 9.51 -37.76
C ALA A 524 -33.49 9.14 -38.99
N TYR A 525 -34.27 8.06 -38.97
CA TYR A 525 -35.20 7.72 -40.03
C TYR A 525 -36.31 8.77 -40.17
N ALA A 526 -36.85 9.28 -39.08
CA ALA A 526 -37.88 10.33 -39.12
C ALA A 526 -37.34 11.65 -39.72
N GLU A 527 -36.10 12.07 -39.35
CA GLU A 527 -35.48 13.24 -39.96
C GLU A 527 -35.18 13.04 -41.47
N ALA A 528 -34.87 11.81 -41.88
CA ALA A 528 -34.74 11.42 -43.26
C ALA A 528 -36.09 11.21 -43.97
N GLN A 529 -37.23 11.59 -43.37
CA GLN A 529 -38.61 11.47 -43.86
C GLN A 529 -39.07 10.02 -44.12
N GLN A 530 -38.43 9.01 -43.50
CA GLN A 530 -38.76 7.59 -43.62
C GLN A 530 -39.62 7.12 -42.43
N PHE A 531 -40.80 7.68 -42.25
CA PHE A 531 -41.66 7.47 -41.07
C PHE A 531 -42.08 6.02 -40.85
N ASP A 532 -42.20 5.18 -41.88
CA ASP A 532 -42.56 3.76 -41.69
C ASP A 532 -41.45 3.01 -40.94
N LYS A 533 -40.19 3.27 -41.30
CA LYS A 533 -39.06 2.70 -40.59
C LYS A 533 -38.86 3.34 -39.21
N ALA A 534 -39.10 4.65 -39.08
CA ALA A 534 -39.08 5.32 -37.78
C ALA A 534 -40.04 4.67 -36.79
N LYS A 535 -41.28 4.39 -37.21
CA LYS A 535 -42.28 3.69 -36.39
C LYS A 535 -41.83 2.27 -36.02
N GLU A 536 -41.28 1.52 -36.99
CA GLU A 536 -40.78 0.16 -36.74
C GLU A 536 -39.73 0.13 -35.61
N TRP A 537 -38.70 0.99 -35.71
CA TRP A 537 -37.62 1.03 -34.76
C TRP A 537 -38.03 1.64 -33.43
N ALA A 538 -38.91 2.66 -33.41
CA ALA A 538 -39.44 3.22 -32.16
C ALA A 538 -40.30 2.20 -31.43
N THR A 539 -41.10 1.38 -32.13
CA THR A 539 -41.87 0.28 -31.50
C THR A 539 -40.93 -0.72 -30.82
N LYS A 540 -39.85 -1.15 -31.50
CA LYS A 540 -38.85 -2.03 -30.94
C LYS A 540 -38.16 -1.41 -29.72
N ALA A 541 -37.83 -0.12 -29.74
CA ALA A 541 -37.25 0.61 -28.62
C ALA A 541 -38.19 0.60 -27.39
N VAL A 542 -39.51 0.86 -27.61
CA VAL A 542 -40.51 0.83 -26.53
C VAL A 542 -40.69 -0.58 -25.96
N GLU A 543 -40.77 -1.61 -26.84
CA GLU A 543 -40.92 -3.00 -26.39
C GLU A 543 -39.75 -3.45 -25.54
N LEU A 544 -38.53 -3.20 -25.99
CA LEU A 544 -37.31 -3.56 -25.27
C LEU A 544 -37.16 -2.74 -23.97
N GLY A 545 -37.44 -1.42 -24.03
CA GLY A 545 -37.41 -0.55 -22.87
C GLY A 545 -38.41 -0.95 -21.77
N ARG A 546 -39.58 -1.47 -22.13
CA ARG A 546 -40.55 -2.02 -21.16
C ARG A 546 -40.05 -3.32 -20.53
N GLN A 547 -39.41 -4.19 -21.29
CA GLN A 547 -38.84 -5.45 -20.76
C GLN A 547 -37.74 -5.18 -19.73
N GLU A 548 -36.93 -4.17 -19.97
CA GLU A 548 -35.80 -3.81 -19.13
C GLU A 548 -36.15 -2.82 -18.01
N SER A 549 -37.39 -2.36 -17.91
CA SER A 549 -37.80 -1.30 -16.97
C SER A 549 -37.01 0.00 -17.17
N HIS A 550 -36.78 0.38 -18.43
CA HIS A 550 -35.97 1.53 -18.79
C HIS A 550 -36.55 2.84 -18.25
N GLY A 551 -35.69 3.66 -17.62
CA GLY A 551 -36.13 4.87 -16.89
C GLY A 551 -36.76 5.98 -17.79
N GLN A 552 -36.64 5.89 -19.10
CA GLN A 552 -37.17 6.88 -20.07
C GLN A 552 -38.31 6.33 -20.93
N ILE A 553 -39.03 5.32 -20.48
CA ILE A 553 -40.09 4.68 -21.25
C ILE A 553 -41.14 5.67 -21.76
N GLU A 554 -41.53 6.66 -20.93
CA GLU A 554 -42.51 7.68 -21.29
C GLU A 554 -42.06 8.54 -22.49
N GLN A 555 -40.76 8.86 -22.58
CA GLN A 555 -40.18 9.59 -23.69
C GLN A 555 -40.21 8.75 -24.96
N LEU A 556 -39.78 7.47 -24.90
CA LEU A 556 -39.82 6.55 -26.03
C LEU A 556 -41.26 6.43 -26.63
N GLU A 557 -42.27 6.39 -25.77
CA GLU A 557 -43.68 6.35 -26.18
C GLU A 557 -44.13 7.66 -26.83
N GLN A 558 -43.67 8.81 -26.34
CA GLN A 558 -43.97 10.12 -26.97
C GLN A 558 -43.31 10.27 -28.34
N GLU A 559 -42.08 9.79 -28.48
CA GLU A 559 -41.36 9.76 -29.76
C GLU A 559 -42.09 8.89 -30.79
N LEU A 560 -42.46 7.65 -30.40
CA LEU A 560 -43.26 6.76 -31.26
C LEU A 560 -44.56 7.44 -31.75
N LYS A 561 -45.29 8.05 -30.82
CA LYS A 561 -46.52 8.79 -31.18
C LYS A 561 -46.27 9.92 -32.18
N SER A 562 -45.16 10.66 -32.03
CA SER A 562 -44.76 11.71 -32.97
C SER A 562 -44.55 11.13 -34.38
N TYR A 563 -43.89 9.97 -34.50
CA TYR A 563 -43.64 9.31 -35.76
C TYR A 563 -44.90 8.69 -36.38
N GLU A 564 -45.86 8.23 -35.58
CA GLU A 564 -47.18 7.79 -36.01
C GLU A 564 -47.97 8.95 -36.67
N GLU A 565 -47.78 10.17 -36.13
CA GLU A 565 -48.37 11.39 -36.69
C GLU A 565 -47.61 11.93 -37.92
N GLY A 566 -46.54 11.27 -38.35
CA GLY A 566 -45.68 11.71 -39.47
C GLY A 566 -44.84 12.94 -39.13
N LYS A 567 -44.53 13.15 -37.88
CA LYS A 567 -43.73 14.30 -37.39
C LYS A 567 -42.41 13.84 -36.83
N PRO A 568 -41.27 14.47 -37.23
CA PRO A 568 -40.00 14.20 -36.59
C PRO A 568 -40.02 14.70 -35.14
N TRP A 569 -39.40 13.94 -34.23
CA TRP A 569 -39.17 14.39 -32.87
C TRP A 569 -38.21 15.56 -32.80
N ARG A 570 -38.49 16.52 -31.95
CA ARG A 570 -37.58 17.65 -31.64
C ARG A 570 -37.33 17.71 -30.17
N GLU A 571 -36.06 17.79 -29.82
CA GLU A 571 -35.64 17.88 -28.44
C GLU A 571 -36.16 19.17 -27.79
N LYS A 572 -36.80 19.01 -26.62
CA LYS A 572 -37.28 20.16 -25.84
C LYS A 572 -36.18 20.61 -24.92
N GLN A 573 -35.71 21.82 -25.07
CA GLN A 573 -34.75 22.42 -24.18
C GLN A 573 -35.46 23.03 -22.98
N ASP A 574 -35.32 22.45 -21.81
CA ASP A 574 -35.78 22.99 -20.54
C ASP A 574 -34.56 23.42 -19.72
N VAL A 575 -33.92 24.53 -20.13
CA VAL A 575 -32.75 25.10 -19.47
C VAL A 575 -33.21 25.86 -18.22
N LYS A 576 -33.73 25.13 -17.20
CA LYS A 576 -33.94 25.67 -15.88
C LYS A 576 -32.78 25.28 -15.00
N GLU A 577 -31.71 26.08 -15.07
CA GLU A 577 -30.66 26.06 -14.06
C GLU A 577 -31.32 26.28 -12.70
N ASN A 578 -31.06 25.42 -11.72
CA ASN A 578 -31.61 25.55 -10.36
C ASN A 578 -30.85 26.67 -9.61
N PRO A 579 -31.33 27.93 -9.58
CA PRO A 579 -30.58 29.08 -9.06
C PRO A 579 -30.47 29.07 -7.53
N ASN A 580 -31.19 28.18 -6.84
CA ASN A 580 -31.36 28.23 -5.38
C ASN A 580 -30.55 27.18 -4.59
N LYS A 581 -29.81 26.31 -5.21
CA LYS A 581 -28.87 25.45 -4.49
C LYS A 581 -27.52 26.15 -4.33
N LYS A 582 -27.45 27.09 -3.36
CA LYS A 582 -26.16 27.51 -2.80
C LYS A 582 -25.50 26.27 -2.20
N GLY A 583 -24.53 25.70 -2.90
CA GLY A 583 -23.61 24.75 -2.29
C GLY A 583 -22.93 25.45 -1.12
N ALA A 584 -22.78 24.76 -0.01
CA ALA A 584 -21.97 25.22 1.11
C ALA A 584 -20.53 25.38 0.59
N GLY A 585 -20.10 26.64 0.44
CA GLY A 585 -18.74 26.99 0.07
C GLY A 585 -18.55 27.15 -1.44
N ASP A 586 -18.61 28.38 -1.89
CA ASP A 586 -17.98 28.84 -3.14
C ASP A 586 -16.46 28.83 -2.90
N SER A 587 -15.89 27.62 -2.77
CA SER A 587 -14.47 27.40 -2.52
C SER A 587 -13.75 27.38 -3.86
N GLY A 588 -13.08 28.46 -4.17
CA GLY A 588 -11.90 28.71 -5.02
C GLY A 588 -11.40 27.70 -6.05
N ILE A 589 -12.28 26.92 -6.71
CA ILE A 589 -11.94 26.12 -7.89
C ILE A 589 -11.91 27.01 -9.15
N ASP A 590 -12.20 28.30 -8.99
CA ASP A 590 -12.32 29.29 -10.05
C ASP A 590 -10.99 29.95 -10.48
N THR A 591 -9.79 29.40 -10.11
CA THR A 591 -8.51 29.95 -10.62
C THR A 591 -7.70 28.90 -11.35
#